data_144b525e2615c76eb2fef71b54b728dd
#
_entry.id   144b525e2615c76eb2fef71b54b728dd
#
_cell.length_a   1.000
_cell.length_b   1.000
_cell.length_c   1.000
_cell.angle_alpha   90.00
_cell.angle_beta   90.00
_cell.angle_gamma   90.00
#
_symmetry.space_group_name_H-M   'P 1'
#
loop_
_entity.id
_entity.type
_entity.pdbx_description
1 polymer ?
#
loop_
_entity_poly.entity_id
_entity_poly.type
_entity_poly.pdbx_seq_one_letter_code
_entity_poly.pdbx_strand_id
1 'polypeptide(L)'
;AVAQTEGIVVKDEAEYVDFLVSRIGSKKIRNICYFEVNDCNPLNAIEYILEDGQPFFDAVVLFAGNINWDASKQKVYMNANPNVQALLDNSEELLQPLRKKGIKVLLDILGNHDQAGIAGLSDWGCEQFGKELAQICLDYKLDGIGFDDEYSSYSGSGKWFAGPSSQQAARLCYETKKAMKELCPWETWVHLYYLGYIQSSLPSVFIDGVEHKPSEFIDNVCADYGGAARPVNGMGLSGC
;
A
#
# COMPACT_ATOMS: atom_id res chain seq x y z
N ALA A 1 17.01 -32.83 -10.49
CA ALA A 1 18.01 -31.77 -10.67
C ALA A 1 17.32 -30.46 -10.38
N VAL A 2 17.62 -29.84 -9.24
CA VAL A 2 17.18 -28.48 -8.91
C VAL A 2 17.96 -27.56 -9.82
N ALA A 3 17.31 -26.95 -10.81
CA ALA A 3 17.91 -25.89 -11.58
C ALA A 3 18.21 -24.74 -10.60
N GLN A 4 19.47 -24.49 -10.33
CA GLN A 4 19.88 -23.24 -9.71
C GLN A 4 19.56 -22.14 -10.72
N THR A 5 18.44 -21.47 -10.54
CA THR A 5 18.21 -20.19 -11.19
C THR A 5 19.24 -19.22 -10.62
N GLU A 6 20.20 -18.83 -11.43
CA GLU A 6 21.05 -17.68 -11.13
C GLU A 6 20.09 -16.51 -10.95
N GLY A 7 19.94 -16.08 -9.70
CA GLY A 7 19.02 -15.01 -9.37
C GLY A 7 19.46 -13.74 -10.08
N ILE A 8 18.53 -13.06 -10.73
CA ILE A 8 18.76 -11.72 -11.27
C ILE A 8 19.17 -10.86 -10.09
N VAL A 9 20.42 -10.39 -10.11
CA VAL A 9 20.96 -9.47 -9.10
C VAL A 9 20.73 -8.05 -9.61
N VAL A 10 19.67 -7.43 -9.10
CA VAL A 10 19.41 -6.01 -9.33
C VAL A 10 20.48 -5.18 -8.62
N LYS A 11 21.20 -4.35 -9.35
CA LYS A 11 22.36 -3.61 -8.83
C LYS A 11 21.97 -2.26 -8.25
N ASP A 12 20.94 -1.63 -8.80
CA ASP A 12 20.44 -0.33 -8.38
C ASP A 12 18.94 -0.20 -8.57
N GLU A 13 18.36 0.94 -8.17
CA GLU A 13 16.91 1.17 -8.25
C GLU A 13 16.40 1.29 -9.69
N ALA A 14 17.20 1.78 -10.63
CA ALA A 14 16.79 1.89 -12.03
C ALA A 14 16.69 0.49 -12.65
N GLU A 15 17.67 -0.38 -12.42
CA GLU A 15 17.66 -1.78 -12.86
C GLU A 15 16.48 -2.54 -12.23
N TYR A 16 16.13 -2.24 -10.97
CA TYR A 16 14.98 -2.80 -10.28
C TYR A 16 13.66 -2.39 -10.97
N VAL A 17 13.49 -1.11 -11.29
CA VAL A 17 12.30 -0.61 -12.00
C VAL A 17 12.17 -1.26 -13.36
N ASP A 18 13.23 -1.34 -14.15
CA ASP A 18 13.23 -1.97 -15.46
C ASP A 18 12.87 -3.47 -15.36
N PHE A 19 13.42 -4.15 -14.37
CA PHE A 19 13.09 -5.54 -14.10
C PHE A 19 11.61 -5.73 -13.75
N LEU A 20 11.06 -4.89 -12.86
CA LEU A 20 9.64 -4.94 -12.50
C LEU A 20 8.73 -4.66 -13.70
N VAL A 21 9.04 -3.67 -14.51
CA VAL A 21 8.27 -3.36 -15.72
C VAL A 21 8.27 -4.54 -16.67
N SER A 22 9.41 -5.20 -16.88
CA SER A 22 9.50 -6.36 -17.74
C SER A 22 8.73 -7.57 -17.22
N ARG A 23 8.74 -7.78 -15.89
CA ARG A 23 8.12 -8.95 -15.25
C ARG A 23 6.62 -8.75 -14.95
N ILE A 24 6.24 -7.62 -14.39
CA ILE A 24 4.89 -7.37 -13.86
C ILE A 24 4.05 -6.49 -14.80
N GLY A 25 4.66 -5.57 -15.51
CA GLY A 25 3.98 -4.50 -16.25
C GLY A 25 2.96 -4.98 -17.30
N SER A 26 3.16 -6.16 -17.88
CA SER A 26 2.25 -6.74 -18.89
C SER A 26 1.26 -7.76 -18.31
N LYS A 27 1.35 -8.10 -17.03
CA LYS A 27 0.47 -9.09 -16.42
C LYS A 27 -0.96 -8.55 -16.28
N LYS A 28 -1.94 -9.36 -16.68
CA LYS A 28 -3.36 -9.09 -16.46
C LYS A 28 -3.82 -9.51 -15.06
N ILE A 29 -3.17 -10.51 -14.47
CA ILE A 29 -3.45 -11.03 -13.13
C ILE A 29 -2.20 -10.85 -12.30
N ARG A 30 -2.34 -10.30 -11.10
CA ARG A 30 -1.28 -10.13 -10.11
C ARG A 30 -1.56 -11.02 -8.91
N ASN A 31 -0.53 -11.73 -8.46
CA ASN A 31 -0.60 -12.55 -7.25
C ASN A 31 -0.05 -11.71 -6.09
N ILE A 32 -0.93 -11.29 -5.19
CA ILE A 32 -0.58 -10.46 -4.03
C ILE A 32 -0.79 -11.27 -2.76
N CYS A 33 0.19 -11.28 -1.88
CA CYS A 33 0.14 -11.97 -0.61
C CYS A 33 0.09 -10.98 0.55
N TYR A 34 -0.91 -11.13 1.43
CA TYR A 34 -0.92 -10.44 2.73
C TYR A 34 -0.15 -11.27 3.74
N PHE A 35 0.78 -10.62 4.42
CA PHE A 35 1.60 -11.22 5.47
C PHE A 35 1.19 -10.69 6.84
N GLU A 36 0.66 -11.56 7.69
CA GLU A 36 0.48 -11.27 9.11
C GLU A 36 1.86 -11.24 9.80
N VAL A 37 2.35 -10.02 10.01
CA VAL A 37 3.74 -9.80 10.47
C VAL A 37 4.03 -10.32 11.87
N ASN A 38 3.00 -10.58 12.67
CA ASN A 38 3.18 -11.10 14.03
C ASN A 38 3.52 -12.61 14.02
N ASP A 39 3.14 -13.33 12.98
CA ASP A 39 3.23 -14.79 12.92
C ASP A 39 4.11 -15.30 11.78
N CYS A 40 4.38 -14.48 10.75
CA CYS A 40 5.03 -14.92 9.52
C CYS A 40 6.27 -14.09 9.18
N ASN A 41 7.26 -14.76 8.56
CA ASN A 41 8.40 -14.08 7.96
C ASN A 41 8.10 -13.78 6.47
N PRO A 42 8.09 -12.51 6.03
CA PRO A 42 7.81 -12.14 4.64
C PRO A 42 8.78 -12.77 3.63
N LEU A 43 9.99 -13.13 4.02
CA LEU A 43 10.94 -13.84 3.17
C LEU A 43 10.43 -15.19 2.68
N ASN A 44 9.46 -15.80 3.35
CA ASN A 44 8.85 -17.05 2.90
C ASN A 44 8.20 -16.90 1.50
N ALA A 45 7.83 -15.69 1.09
CA ALA A 45 7.27 -15.44 -0.24
C ALA A 45 8.25 -15.77 -1.39
N ILE A 46 9.55 -15.72 -1.13
CA ILE A 46 10.60 -16.03 -2.13
C ILE A 46 10.60 -17.51 -2.50
N GLU A 47 10.16 -18.37 -1.59
CA GLU A 47 10.16 -19.84 -1.80
C GLU A 47 9.09 -20.32 -2.79
N TYR A 48 8.10 -19.45 -3.08
CA TYR A 48 7.05 -19.77 -4.04
C TYR A 48 7.48 -19.37 -5.45
N ILE A 49 7.89 -20.37 -6.23
CA ILE A 49 8.47 -20.20 -7.57
C ILE A 49 7.64 -20.96 -8.59
N LEU A 50 7.35 -20.34 -9.73
CA LEU A 50 6.70 -20.95 -10.87
C LEU A 50 7.65 -21.91 -11.61
N GLU A 51 7.10 -22.76 -12.47
CA GLU A 51 7.88 -23.75 -13.26
C GLU A 51 8.97 -23.09 -14.14
N ASP A 52 8.75 -21.84 -14.57
CA ASP A 52 9.71 -21.05 -15.36
C ASP A 52 10.77 -20.35 -14.52
N GLY A 53 10.77 -20.55 -13.19
CA GLY A 53 11.71 -19.94 -12.26
C GLY A 53 11.33 -18.55 -11.79
N GLN A 54 10.21 -17.97 -12.26
CA GLN A 54 9.74 -16.68 -11.80
C GLN A 54 9.07 -16.77 -10.42
N PRO A 55 9.16 -15.74 -9.58
CA PRO A 55 8.39 -15.68 -8.34
C PRO A 55 6.89 -15.82 -8.62
N PHE A 56 6.21 -16.57 -7.77
CA PHE A 56 4.75 -16.70 -7.83
C PHE A 56 4.08 -15.37 -7.47
N PHE A 57 4.52 -14.73 -6.37
CA PHE A 57 3.98 -13.46 -5.94
C PHE A 57 4.59 -12.29 -6.70
N ASP A 58 3.75 -11.31 -7.03
CA ASP A 58 4.14 -10.03 -7.62
C ASP A 58 4.34 -8.96 -6.56
N ALA A 59 3.62 -9.09 -5.44
CA ALA A 59 3.78 -8.22 -4.29
C ALA A 59 3.46 -8.95 -2.99
N VAL A 60 4.06 -8.48 -1.91
CA VAL A 60 3.68 -8.78 -0.53
C VAL A 60 3.17 -7.52 0.14
N VAL A 61 2.13 -7.65 0.93
CA VAL A 61 1.54 -6.59 1.75
C VAL A 61 1.81 -6.92 3.20
N LEU A 62 2.62 -6.13 3.87
CA LEU A 62 2.93 -6.27 5.30
C LEU A 62 1.72 -5.80 6.11
N PHE A 63 1.07 -6.71 6.80
CA PHE A 63 -0.15 -6.44 7.56
C PHE A 63 0.15 -6.44 9.07
N ALA A 64 0.07 -5.29 9.80
CA ALA A 64 -0.15 -3.99 9.24
C ALA A 64 0.44 -2.92 10.16
N GLY A 65 0.74 -1.77 9.59
CA GLY A 65 0.85 -0.52 10.33
C GLY A 65 -0.54 0.06 10.63
N ASN A 66 -0.63 1.02 11.55
CA ASN A 66 -1.92 1.57 11.94
C ASN A 66 -1.96 3.10 11.79
N ILE A 67 -3.12 3.61 11.40
CA ILE A 67 -3.38 5.05 11.48
C ILE A 67 -3.85 5.42 12.88
N ASN A 68 -3.14 6.32 13.57
CA ASN A 68 -3.43 6.73 14.92
C ASN A 68 -3.35 8.25 15.11
N TRP A 69 -3.96 8.74 16.17
CA TRP A 69 -3.87 10.12 16.63
C TRP A 69 -2.91 10.25 17.80
N ASP A 70 -1.92 11.11 17.67
CA ASP A 70 -1.04 11.53 18.78
C ASP A 70 -1.57 12.83 19.38
N ALA A 71 -2.22 12.73 20.55
CA ALA A 71 -2.79 13.88 21.24
C ALA A 71 -1.71 14.85 21.77
N SER A 72 -0.51 14.37 22.05
CA SER A 72 0.58 15.19 22.55
C SER A 72 1.20 16.07 21.45
N LYS A 73 1.28 15.55 20.23
CA LYS A 73 1.81 16.24 19.06
C LYS A 73 0.73 16.86 18.18
N GLN A 74 -0.55 16.61 18.51
CA GLN A 74 -1.70 17.08 17.74
C GLN A 74 -1.57 16.70 16.24
N LYS A 75 -1.24 15.43 15.97
CA LYS A 75 -1.09 14.94 14.61
C LYS A 75 -1.58 13.50 14.45
N VAL A 76 -2.04 13.19 13.24
CA VAL A 76 -2.21 11.81 12.78
C VAL A 76 -0.85 11.28 12.35
N TYR A 77 -0.58 10.01 12.65
CA TYR A 77 0.69 9.36 12.32
C TYR A 77 0.50 7.85 12.05
N MET A 78 1.47 7.26 11.38
CA MET A 78 1.56 5.81 11.23
C MET A 78 2.21 5.21 12.48
N ASN A 79 1.46 4.39 13.18
CA ASN A 79 1.92 3.61 14.32
C ASN A 79 2.32 2.21 13.88
N ALA A 80 3.56 1.84 14.13
CA ALA A 80 4.04 0.48 13.95
C ALA A 80 4.07 -0.25 15.29
N ASN A 81 3.48 -1.45 15.35
CA ASN A 81 3.71 -2.33 16.49
C ASN A 81 5.18 -2.81 16.48
N PRO A 82 5.68 -3.42 17.58
CA PRO A 82 7.09 -3.84 17.64
C PRO A 82 7.54 -4.77 16.50
N ASN A 83 6.65 -5.63 16.00
CA ASN A 83 6.99 -6.56 14.91
C ASN A 83 7.08 -5.83 13.57
N VAL A 84 6.14 -4.94 13.26
CA VAL A 84 6.22 -4.07 12.07
C VAL A 84 7.47 -3.21 12.14
N GLN A 85 7.73 -2.56 13.29
CA GLN A 85 8.92 -1.72 13.43
C GLN A 85 10.20 -2.52 13.24
N ALA A 86 10.27 -3.73 13.79
CA ALA A 86 11.43 -4.60 13.60
C ALA A 86 11.67 -4.99 12.14
N LEU A 87 10.62 -5.23 11.36
CA LEU A 87 10.74 -5.47 9.92
C LEU A 87 11.26 -4.24 9.19
N LEU A 88 10.74 -3.06 9.51
CA LEU A 88 11.15 -1.80 8.89
C LEU A 88 12.62 -1.49 9.24
N ASP A 89 13.00 -1.58 10.51
CA ASP A 89 14.37 -1.30 10.97
C ASP A 89 15.41 -2.27 10.36
N ASN A 90 14.98 -3.49 10.03
CA ASN A 90 15.81 -4.49 9.37
C ASN A 90 15.45 -4.67 7.88
N SER A 91 14.98 -3.62 7.23
CA SER A 91 14.51 -3.65 5.83
C SER A 91 15.54 -4.25 4.88
N GLU A 92 16.83 -3.93 5.01
CA GLU A 92 17.89 -4.45 4.14
C GLU A 92 17.99 -5.99 4.19
N GLU A 93 17.76 -6.60 5.34
CA GLU A 93 17.85 -8.05 5.53
C GLU A 93 16.53 -8.78 5.26
N LEU A 94 15.40 -8.16 5.61
CA LEU A 94 14.10 -8.83 5.64
C LEU A 94 13.17 -8.45 4.49
N LEU A 95 13.35 -7.27 3.89
CA LEU A 95 12.47 -6.77 2.83
C LEU A 95 13.17 -6.62 1.48
N GLN A 96 14.41 -6.12 1.45
CA GLN A 96 15.11 -5.91 0.18
C GLN A 96 15.42 -7.20 -0.60
N PRO A 97 15.60 -8.39 0.02
CA PRO A 97 15.69 -9.63 -0.74
C PRO A 97 14.44 -9.95 -1.58
N LEU A 98 13.23 -9.59 -1.11
CA LEU A 98 11.98 -9.70 -1.89
C LEU A 98 12.06 -8.82 -3.13
N ARG A 99 12.42 -7.55 -2.97
CA ARG A 99 12.56 -6.60 -4.07
C ARG A 99 13.60 -7.06 -5.10
N LYS A 100 14.74 -7.56 -4.66
CA LYS A 100 15.78 -8.14 -5.53
C LYS A 100 15.29 -9.35 -6.35
N LYS A 101 14.22 -10.00 -5.92
CA LYS A 101 13.53 -11.06 -6.69
C LYS A 101 12.38 -10.52 -7.54
N GLY A 102 12.15 -9.21 -7.57
CA GLY A 102 11.06 -8.57 -8.32
C GLY A 102 9.70 -8.73 -7.66
N ILE A 103 9.67 -8.92 -6.34
CA ILE A 103 8.44 -8.92 -5.53
C ILE A 103 8.34 -7.55 -4.87
N LYS A 104 7.30 -6.80 -5.18
CA LYS A 104 7.05 -5.51 -4.52
C LYS A 104 6.71 -5.70 -3.04
N VAL A 105 7.14 -4.76 -2.21
CA VAL A 105 6.85 -4.76 -0.76
C VAL A 105 6.03 -3.53 -0.42
N LEU A 106 4.80 -3.75 0.05
CA LEU A 106 3.88 -2.70 0.48
C LEU A 106 3.64 -2.80 1.98
N LEU A 107 3.42 -1.65 2.62
CA LEU A 107 2.94 -1.58 4.01
C LEU A 107 1.44 -1.28 3.98
N ASP A 108 0.64 -2.14 4.59
CA ASP A 108 -0.78 -1.89 4.78
C ASP A 108 -1.03 -0.94 5.95
N ILE A 109 -2.04 -0.10 5.82
CA ILE A 109 -2.46 0.84 6.86
C ILE A 109 -3.88 0.52 7.27
N LEU A 110 -4.03 0.11 8.52
CA LEU A 110 -5.28 -0.32 9.15
C LEU A 110 -5.68 0.67 10.25
N GLY A 111 -6.96 0.79 10.54
CA GLY A 111 -7.44 1.48 11.74
C GLY A 111 -7.04 0.75 13.03
N ASN A 112 -7.13 1.41 14.17
CA ASN A 112 -6.69 0.87 15.48
C ASN A 112 -7.61 1.25 16.63
N HIS A 113 -8.93 1.20 16.41
CA HIS A 113 -9.93 1.65 17.39
C HIS A 113 -9.72 3.10 17.86
N ASP A 114 -8.99 3.85 17.06
CA ASP A 114 -8.63 5.25 17.29
C ASP A 114 -9.62 6.21 16.60
N GLN A 115 -9.57 7.48 16.94
CA GLN A 115 -10.38 8.50 16.30
C GLN A 115 -9.96 8.79 14.84
N ALA A 116 -8.71 8.49 14.50
CA ALA A 116 -8.21 8.58 13.13
C ALA A 116 -8.63 7.36 12.31
N GLY A 117 -8.80 7.58 11.03
CA GLY A 117 -9.14 6.52 10.07
C GLY A 117 -8.95 7.00 8.64
N ILE A 118 -8.83 6.03 7.74
CA ILE A 118 -8.50 6.25 6.32
C ILE A 118 -9.51 7.17 5.63
N ALA A 119 -10.79 7.02 5.94
CA ALA A 119 -11.87 7.78 5.33
C ALA A 119 -12.25 9.06 6.11
N GLY A 120 -11.58 9.38 7.21
CA GLY A 120 -11.99 10.44 8.13
C GLY A 120 -11.02 11.62 8.25
N LEU A 121 -10.04 11.76 7.37
CA LEU A 121 -9.13 12.88 7.35
C LEU A 121 -9.69 14.05 6.52
N SER A 122 -9.41 15.29 6.93
CA SER A 122 -9.64 16.46 6.10
C SER A 122 -8.71 16.45 4.88
N ASP A 123 -8.97 17.28 3.87
CA ASP A 123 -8.09 17.40 2.70
C ASP A 123 -6.64 17.72 3.11
N TRP A 124 -6.48 18.65 4.05
CA TRP A 124 -5.19 18.96 4.62
C TRP A 124 -4.58 17.78 5.39
N GLY A 125 -5.39 17.06 6.17
CA GLY A 125 -4.97 15.86 6.89
C GLY A 125 -4.51 14.74 5.95
N CYS A 126 -5.23 14.53 4.84
CA CYS A 126 -4.84 13.60 3.78
C CYS A 126 -3.47 13.95 3.18
N GLU A 127 -3.25 15.23 2.89
CA GLU A 127 -1.97 15.72 2.37
C GLU A 127 -0.82 15.47 3.37
N GLN A 128 -1.02 15.80 4.65
CA GLN A 128 0.04 15.62 5.66
C GLN A 128 0.35 14.15 5.91
N PHE A 129 -0.68 13.31 6.05
CA PHE A 129 -0.49 11.89 6.29
C PHE A 129 0.06 11.17 5.05
N GLY A 130 -0.39 11.53 3.85
CA GLY A 130 0.17 11.03 2.60
C GLY A 130 1.68 11.32 2.44
N LYS A 131 2.14 12.51 2.86
CA LYS A 131 3.56 12.85 2.89
C LYS A 131 4.34 11.99 3.91
N GLU A 132 3.77 11.73 5.09
CA GLU A 132 4.40 10.84 6.07
C GLU A 132 4.54 9.42 5.51
N LEU A 133 3.50 8.88 4.88
CA LEU A 133 3.53 7.56 4.27
C LEU A 133 4.55 7.47 3.12
N ALA A 134 4.65 8.51 2.30
CA ALA A 134 5.67 8.58 1.25
C ALA A 134 7.10 8.61 1.82
N GLN A 135 7.31 9.34 2.93
CA GLN A 135 8.61 9.35 3.62
C GLN A 135 8.97 7.97 4.17
N ILE A 136 7.99 7.24 4.73
CA ILE A 136 8.17 5.86 5.19
C ILE A 136 8.57 4.94 4.02
N CYS A 137 7.92 5.09 2.87
CA CYS A 137 8.31 4.35 1.68
C CYS A 137 9.75 4.63 1.26
N LEU A 138 10.17 5.90 1.28
CA LEU A 138 11.55 6.28 0.95
C LEU A 138 12.55 5.71 1.96
N ASP A 139 12.32 5.93 3.26
CA ASP A 139 13.26 5.61 4.32
C ASP A 139 13.52 4.09 4.42
N TYR A 140 12.47 3.29 4.24
CA TYR A 140 12.54 1.83 4.34
C TYR A 140 12.56 1.12 2.97
N LYS A 141 12.63 1.86 1.86
CA LYS A 141 12.63 1.36 0.49
C LYS A 141 11.44 0.43 0.22
N LEU A 142 10.22 0.90 0.52
CA LEU A 142 8.99 0.19 0.24
C LEU A 142 8.43 0.58 -1.14
N ASP A 143 7.73 -0.34 -1.77
CA ASP A 143 7.13 -0.14 -3.09
C ASP A 143 5.71 0.41 -3.05
N GLY A 144 5.22 0.78 -1.87
CA GLY A 144 3.94 1.44 -1.75
C GLY A 144 3.19 1.18 -0.45
N ILE A 145 1.95 1.65 -0.47
CA ILE A 145 1.02 1.64 0.67
C ILE A 145 -0.25 0.90 0.28
N GLY A 146 -0.68 -0.01 1.17
CA GLY A 146 -2.02 -0.56 1.20
C GLY A 146 -2.92 0.22 2.14
N PHE A 147 -4.23 0.22 1.87
CA PHE A 147 -5.24 0.78 2.76
C PHE A 147 -6.33 -0.22 3.01
N ASP A 148 -6.60 -0.46 4.30
CA ASP A 148 -7.69 -1.29 4.80
C ASP A 148 -8.54 -0.46 5.78
N ASP A 149 -9.78 -0.17 5.38
CA ASP A 149 -10.66 0.74 6.12
C ASP A 149 -11.49 -0.01 7.16
N GLU A 150 -10.82 -0.46 8.21
CA GLU A 150 -11.43 -1.15 9.35
C GLU A 150 -11.07 -0.49 10.69
N TYR A 151 -11.82 -0.83 11.73
CA TYR A 151 -11.54 -0.55 13.14
C TYR A 151 -11.30 0.92 13.51
N SER A 152 -11.78 1.87 12.75
CA SER A 152 -11.70 3.30 13.09
C SER A 152 -12.99 3.78 13.71
N SER A 153 -12.90 4.59 14.79
CA SER A 153 -14.09 5.18 15.42
C SER A 153 -14.59 6.43 14.71
N TYR A 154 -13.74 7.07 13.91
CA TYR A 154 -14.03 8.32 13.18
C TYR A 154 -14.55 9.45 14.07
N SER A 155 -14.16 9.47 15.34
CA SER A 155 -14.60 10.47 16.32
C SER A 155 -13.73 11.71 16.39
N GLY A 156 -12.71 11.80 15.53
CA GLY A 156 -11.79 12.92 15.49
C GLY A 156 -12.44 14.23 15.08
N SER A 157 -11.91 15.32 15.61
CA SER A 157 -12.37 16.68 15.31
C SER A 157 -11.20 17.66 15.15
N GLY A 158 -11.49 18.83 14.56
CA GLY A 158 -10.48 19.85 14.31
C GLY A 158 -9.81 19.72 12.95
N LYS A 159 -8.66 20.37 12.77
CA LYS A 159 -8.03 20.57 11.46
C LYS A 159 -7.69 19.29 10.70
N TRP A 160 -7.36 18.23 11.40
CA TRP A 160 -6.96 16.94 10.80
C TRP A 160 -8.13 16.13 10.24
N PHE A 161 -9.34 16.37 10.73
CA PHE A 161 -10.46 15.45 10.54
C PHE A 161 -11.59 16.05 9.71
N ALA A 162 -12.30 15.18 9.04
CA ALA A 162 -13.57 15.43 8.36
C ALA A 162 -14.55 14.31 8.70
N GLY A 163 -15.82 14.48 8.35
CA GLY A 163 -16.78 13.37 8.39
C GLY A 163 -16.33 12.24 7.46
N PRO A 164 -16.39 10.98 7.92
CA PRO A 164 -15.91 9.86 7.11
C PRO A 164 -16.72 9.69 5.82
N SER A 165 -16.03 9.48 4.73
CA SER A 165 -16.64 9.30 3.41
C SER A 165 -15.70 8.64 2.41
N SER A 166 -16.27 8.04 1.35
CA SER A 166 -15.48 7.55 0.22
C SER A 166 -14.70 8.66 -0.49
N GLN A 167 -15.17 9.91 -0.41
CA GLN A 167 -14.46 11.07 -0.96
C GLN A 167 -13.14 11.33 -0.20
N GLN A 168 -13.16 11.25 1.14
CA GLN A 168 -11.96 11.43 1.95
C GLN A 168 -11.00 10.25 1.82
N ALA A 169 -11.51 9.02 1.69
CA ALA A 169 -10.68 7.86 1.37
C ALA A 169 -9.98 8.03 0.00
N ALA A 170 -10.72 8.46 -1.03
CA ALA A 170 -10.14 8.75 -2.34
C ALA A 170 -9.08 9.86 -2.26
N ARG A 171 -9.36 10.91 -1.48
CA ARG A 171 -8.42 12.02 -1.28
C ARG A 171 -7.11 11.54 -0.63
N LEU A 172 -7.17 10.68 0.39
CA LEU A 172 -5.98 10.11 1.01
C LEU A 172 -5.17 9.27 0.00
N CYS A 173 -5.82 8.42 -0.77
CA CYS A 173 -5.16 7.63 -1.82
C CYS A 173 -4.44 8.53 -2.82
N TYR A 174 -5.11 9.57 -3.30
CA TYR A 174 -4.54 10.54 -4.23
C TYR A 174 -3.30 11.25 -3.66
N GLU A 175 -3.41 11.82 -2.44
CA GLU A 175 -2.30 12.54 -1.83
C GLU A 175 -1.12 11.62 -1.51
N THR A 176 -1.38 10.38 -1.09
CA THR A 176 -0.34 9.38 -0.87
C THR A 176 0.38 9.02 -2.18
N LYS A 177 -0.38 8.76 -3.25
CA LYS A 177 0.21 8.45 -4.57
C LYS A 177 1.04 9.59 -5.10
N LYS A 178 0.52 10.82 -4.99
CA LYS A 178 1.21 12.04 -5.40
C LYS A 178 2.52 12.20 -4.64
N ALA A 179 2.49 12.13 -3.31
CA ALA A 179 3.67 12.29 -2.48
C ALA A 179 4.73 11.20 -2.74
N MET A 180 4.32 9.94 -2.94
CA MET A 180 5.24 8.87 -3.30
C MET A 180 5.89 9.09 -4.68
N LYS A 181 5.12 9.55 -5.67
CA LYS A 181 5.68 9.89 -7.00
C LYS A 181 6.70 11.04 -6.96
N GLU A 182 6.50 11.99 -6.06
CA GLU A 182 7.42 13.12 -5.90
C GLU A 182 8.70 12.73 -5.15
N LEU A 183 8.62 11.79 -4.21
CA LEU A 183 9.68 11.49 -3.26
C LEU A 183 10.48 10.23 -3.59
N CYS A 184 9.81 9.16 -4.03
CA CYS A 184 10.47 7.88 -4.30
C CYS A 184 10.99 7.81 -5.74
N PRO A 185 12.26 7.42 -5.96
CA PRO A 185 12.83 7.31 -7.32
C PRO A 185 12.42 6.04 -8.07
N TRP A 186 11.57 5.18 -7.49
CA TRP A 186 11.03 3.97 -8.10
C TRP A 186 9.51 4.02 -8.22
N GLU A 187 8.94 3.10 -8.99
CA GLU A 187 7.48 2.98 -9.13
C GLU A 187 6.85 2.50 -7.83
N THR A 188 5.92 3.28 -7.30
CA THR A 188 5.18 2.96 -6.08
C THR A 188 3.71 2.68 -6.37
N TRP A 189 3.11 1.81 -5.56
CA TRP A 189 1.71 1.42 -5.68
C TRP A 189 0.87 1.95 -4.51
N VAL A 190 -0.37 2.34 -4.80
CA VAL A 190 -1.47 2.40 -3.85
C VAL A 190 -2.33 1.18 -4.07
N HIS A 191 -2.45 0.36 -3.04
CA HIS A 191 -3.23 -0.87 -3.01
C HIS A 191 -4.42 -0.71 -2.06
N LEU A 192 -5.58 -1.22 -2.43
CA LEU A 192 -6.77 -1.14 -1.59
C LEU A 192 -7.27 -2.54 -1.23
N TYR A 193 -7.63 -2.72 0.03
CA TYR A 193 -8.54 -3.78 0.46
C TYR A 193 -9.97 -3.24 0.43
N TYR A 194 -10.88 -3.98 -0.25
CA TYR A 194 -12.22 -3.49 -0.57
C TYR A 194 -13.19 -3.66 0.60
N LEU A 195 -13.13 -2.76 1.56
CA LEU A 195 -13.91 -2.76 2.80
C LEU A 195 -14.21 -1.33 3.28
N GLY A 196 -15.09 -1.18 4.25
CA GLY A 196 -15.42 0.11 4.85
C GLY A 196 -15.94 1.12 3.84
N TYR A 197 -15.43 2.34 3.87
CA TYR A 197 -15.76 3.40 2.91
C TYR A 197 -15.13 3.18 1.52
N ILE A 198 -14.29 2.15 1.37
CA ILE A 198 -13.69 1.73 0.09
C ILE A 198 -14.57 0.71 -0.66
N GLN A 199 -15.65 0.20 -0.07
CA GLN A 199 -16.53 -0.84 -0.66
C GLN A 199 -17.30 -0.43 -1.91
N SER A 200 -17.55 0.86 -2.09
CA SER A 200 -18.18 1.42 -3.27
C SER A 200 -17.12 1.98 -4.20
N SER A 201 -17.50 2.26 -5.45
CA SER A 201 -16.62 2.98 -6.37
C SER A 201 -16.05 4.22 -5.70
N LEU A 202 -14.74 4.33 -5.60
CA LEU A 202 -14.12 5.56 -5.14
C LEU A 202 -14.40 6.68 -6.14
N PRO A 203 -14.77 7.87 -5.68
CA PRO A 203 -15.00 9.01 -6.56
C PRO A 203 -13.69 9.58 -7.11
N SER A 204 -13.78 10.34 -8.19
CA SER A 204 -12.68 11.20 -8.62
C SER A 204 -12.35 12.25 -7.56
N VAL A 205 -11.09 12.65 -7.52
CA VAL A 205 -10.59 13.74 -6.67
C VAL A 205 -10.44 14.99 -7.53
N PHE A 206 -10.93 16.13 -7.03
CA PHE A 206 -10.81 17.42 -7.71
C PHE A 206 -9.81 18.31 -6.98
N ILE A 207 -8.76 18.74 -7.70
CA ILE A 207 -7.74 19.66 -7.20
C ILE A 207 -7.71 20.88 -8.12
N ASP A 208 -7.98 22.05 -7.57
CA ASP A 208 -8.02 23.32 -8.33
C ASP A 208 -8.88 23.24 -9.61
N GLY A 209 -9.99 22.50 -9.53
CA GLY A 209 -10.91 22.30 -10.65
C GLY A 209 -10.48 21.21 -11.65
N VAL A 210 -9.35 20.57 -11.44
CA VAL A 210 -8.88 19.44 -12.27
C VAL A 210 -9.37 18.12 -11.69
N GLU A 211 -10.00 17.29 -12.52
CA GLU A 211 -10.44 15.95 -12.15
C GLU A 211 -9.27 14.96 -12.22
N HIS A 212 -9.10 14.19 -11.14
CA HIS A 212 -8.22 13.04 -11.09
C HIS A 212 -9.04 11.78 -10.84
N LYS A 213 -9.00 10.86 -11.80
CA LYS A 213 -9.76 9.61 -11.73
C LYS A 213 -9.04 8.57 -10.85
N PRO A 214 -9.78 7.65 -10.19
CA PRO A 214 -9.19 6.61 -9.36
C PRO A 214 -8.08 5.81 -10.05
N SER A 215 -8.21 5.55 -11.35
CA SER A 215 -7.19 4.86 -12.15
C SER A 215 -5.83 5.60 -12.26
N GLU A 216 -5.77 6.88 -11.87
CA GLU A 216 -4.53 7.66 -11.87
C GLU A 216 -3.74 7.50 -10.56
N PHE A 217 -4.41 7.09 -9.47
CA PHE A 217 -3.81 7.03 -8.13
C PHE A 217 -4.04 5.70 -7.39
N ILE A 218 -4.74 4.74 -7.97
CA ILE A 218 -4.92 3.39 -7.44
C ILE A 218 -4.34 2.39 -8.45
N ASP A 219 -3.46 1.52 -7.99
CA ASP A 219 -2.76 0.55 -8.83
C ASP A 219 -3.35 -0.86 -8.72
N ASN A 220 -3.89 -1.22 -7.54
CA ASN A 220 -4.48 -2.54 -7.30
C ASN A 220 -5.63 -2.45 -6.31
N VAL A 221 -6.57 -3.36 -6.44
CA VAL A 221 -7.66 -3.57 -5.49
C VAL A 221 -7.80 -5.05 -5.20
N CYS A 222 -7.94 -5.39 -3.94
CA CYS A 222 -8.23 -6.74 -3.46
C CYS A 222 -9.68 -6.80 -2.96
N ALA A 223 -10.41 -7.84 -3.34
CA ALA A 223 -11.78 -8.05 -2.84
C ALA A 223 -11.75 -8.50 -1.37
N ASP A 224 -12.76 -8.12 -0.60
CA ASP A 224 -12.98 -8.59 0.75
C ASP A 224 -13.14 -10.12 0.79
N TYR A 225 -12.34 -10.80 1.61
CA TYR A 225 -12.37 -12.26 1.77
C TYR A 225 -13.66 -12.78 2.43
N GLY A 226 -14.30 -11.97 3.26
CA GLY A 226 -15.53 -12.33 3.98
C GLY A 226 -16.80 -12.10 3.18
N GLY A 227 -16.74 -11.41 2.07
CA GLY A 227 -17.87 -11.05 1.22
C GLY A 227 -17.95 -11.87 -0.06
N ALA A 228 -19.08 -11.79 -0.74
CA ALA A 228 -19.16 -12.26 -2.10
C ALA A 228 -18.19 -11.43 -2.95
N ALA A 229 -17.31 -12.09 -3.70
CA ALA A 229 -16.41 -11.43 -4.62
C ALA A 229 -17.19 -10.42 -5.47
N ARG A 230 -17.04 -9.14 -5.20
CA ARG A 230 -17.69 -8.09 -5.95
C ARG A 230 -16.71 -7.58 -6.98
N PRO A 231 -17.07 -7.57 -8.26
CA PRO A 231 -16.24 -6.92 -9.25
C PRO A 231 -16.07 -5.45 -8.84
N VAL A 232 -14.84 -4.95 -8.91
CA VAL A 232 -14.51 -3.55 -8.66
C VAL A 232 -14.98 -2.73 -9.87
N ASN A 233 -16.31 -2.65 -10.03
CA ASN A 233 -16.94 -1.91 -11.12
C ASN A 233 -16.95 -0.42 -10.78
N GLY A 234 -16.53 0.40 -11.72
CA GLY A 234 -16.63 1.84 -11.63
C GLY A 234 -15.36 2.58 -11.20
N MET A 235 -14.31 1.90 -10.79
CA MET A 235 -13.02 2.55 -10.53
C MET A 235 -12.16 2.72 -11.78
N GLY A 236 -12.59 2.23 -12.94
CA GLY A 236 -11.79 2.24 -14.16
C GLY A 236 -10.56 1.33 -14.10
N LEU A 237 -10.50 0.47 -13.07
CA LEU A 237 -9.48 -0.54 -12.90
C LEU A 237 -9.96 -1.84 -13.54
N SER A 238 -9.14 -2.48 -14.34
CA SER A 238 -9.38 -3.85 -14.76
C SER A 238 -9.31 -4.72 -13.52
N GLY A 239 -10.38 -5.44 -13.21
CA GLY A 239 -10.57 -6.17 -11.97
C GLY A 239 -9.37 -7.02 -11.52
N CYS A 240 -9.35 -7.27 -10.20
CA CYS A 240 -8.44 -8.22 -9.56
C CYS A 240 -8.64 -9.64 -10.10
#